data_b0a155aa3821ef63bccf6b8a4c2ba8d8
#
_entry.id   b0a155aa3821ef63bccf6b8a4c2ba8d8
#
_cell.length_a   1.000
_cell.length_b   1.000
_cell.length_c   1.000
_cell.angle_alpha   90.00
_cell.angle_beta   90.00
_cell.angle_gamma   90.00
#
_symmetry.space_group_name_H-M   'P 1'
#
loop_
_entity.id
_entity.type
_entity.pdbx_description
1 polymer ?
#
loop_
_entity_poly.entity_id
_entity_poly.type
_entity_poly.pdbx_seq_one_letter_code
_entity_poly.pdbx_strand_id
1 'polypeptide(L)'
;MIDVVNLNKKYGDNHVLKDISVKIEKGERVVIIGPSGSGKSTFLRCLNCMEDPTSGQIIFDGVDIADTSVNINTYRERIGMVFQHFNLFNNKTVIENIMLSPVLVETKKVKKAKKNNFLNKLGFKKHPYTETLPSKKEIVAQKKEEATALLKRIGLEEKADMYPSTLSGGQKQRIAIIRSLAMHPEVILFDEPTSALDPEMVGEVLELMKDLAKENMTMVVVTHEMGFAKEAATRVIFMDEGRMIEENTPAEFFSNPKSDRCKDFLAKVLV
;
A
#
# COMPACT_ATOMS: atom_id res chain seq x y z
N MET A 1 -13.88 -0.51 -5.89
CA MET A 1 -12.75 -1.31 -5.36
C MET A 1 -12.67 -1.23 -3.84
N ILE A 2 -12.44 -0.06 -3.24
CA ILE A 2 -12.55 0.14 -1.79
C ILE A 2 -13.68 1.12 -1.51
N ASP A 3 -14.61 0.75 -0.63
CA ASP A 3 -15.70 1.61 -0.19
C ASP A 3 -15.65 1.72 1.34
N VAL A 4 -15.41 2.93 1.83
CA VAL A 4 -15.31 3.24 3.27
C VAL A 4 -16.59 3.91 3.69
N VAL A 5 -17.27 3.35 4.70
CA VAL A 5 -18.58 3.83 5.13
C VAL A 5 -18.55 4.18 6.61
N ASN A 6 -18.75 5.45 6.92
CA ASN A 6 -18.86 6.01 8.28
C ASN A 6 -17.72 5.54 9.21
N LEU A 7 -16.50 5.53 8.69
CA LEU A 7 -15.31 5.05 9.41
C LEU A 7 -14.98 5.98 10.58
N ASN A 8 -14.87 5.39 11.75
CA ASN A 8 -14.46 6.09 12.97
C ASN A 8 -13.29 5.35 13.63
N LYS A 9 -12.32 6.09 14.14
CA LYS A 9 -11.21 5.55 14.95
C LYS A 9 -11.00 6.39 16.20
N LYS A 10 -11.01 5.71 17.35
CA LYS A 10 -10.71 6.31 18.66
C LYS A 10 -9.56 5.56 19.34
N TYR A 11 -8.73 6.29 20.05
CA TYR A 11 -7.73 5.79 20.98
C TYR A 11 -8.06 6.35 22.37
N GLY A 12 -8.72 5.54 23.20
CA GLY A 12 -9.33 6.03 24.43
C GLY A 12 -10.34 7.15 24.10
N ASP A 13 -10.16 8.33 24.72
CA ASP A 13 -11.01 9.49 24.49
C ASP A 13 -10.67 10.29 23.23
N ASN A 14 -9.51 10.03 22.63
CA ASN A 14 -9.06 10.75 21.43
C ASN A 14 -9.73 10.21 20.17
N HIS A 15 -10.64 10.99 19.57
CA HIS A 15 -11.35 10.65 18.34
C HIS A 15 -10.59 11.16 17.12
N VAL A 16 -9.77 10.27 16.53
CA VAL A 16 -8.82 10.59 15.46
C VAL A 16 -9.46 10.59 14.07
N LEU A 17 -10.37 9.65 13.76
CA LEU A 17 -11.12 9.62 12.51
C LEU A 17 -12.61 9.76 12.83
N LYS A 18 -13.30 10.67 12.13
CA LYS A 18 -14.67 11.10 12.45
C LYS A 18 -15.55 10.97 11.21
N ASP A 19 -16.37 9.91 11.16
CA ASP A 19 -17.40 9.65 10.14
C ASP A 19 -16.88 9.78 8.70
N ILE A 20 -15.74 9.14 8.41
CA ILE A 20 -15.13 9.17 7.08
C ILE A 20 -15.88 8.21 6.16
N SER A 21 -16.38 8.74 5.04
CA SER A 21 -16.96 7.96 3.96
C SER A 21 -16.33 8.38 2.64
N VAL A 22 -15.72 7.41 1.94
CA VAL A 22 -15.03 7.66 0.66
C VAL A 22 -14.97 6.38 -0.15
N LYS A 23 -15.14 6.50 -1.46
CA LYS A 23 -15.01 5.40 -2.41
C LYS A 23 -13.75 5.60 -3.24
N ILE A 24 -12.98 4.52 -3.42
CA ILE A 24 -11.75 4.50 -4.22
C ILE A 24 -11.97 3.48 -5.33
N GLU A 25 -11.93 3.95 -6.57
CA GLU A 25 -12.16 3.12 -7.75
C GLU A 25 -10.86 2.46 -8.23
N LYS A 26 -11.00 1.42 -9.03
CA LYS A 26 -9.84 0.74 -9.63
C LYS A 26 -9.13 1.67 -10.63
N GLY A 27 -7.81 1.73 -10.55
CA GLY A 27 -6.97 2.63 -11.36
C GLY A 27 -6.96 4.07 -10.88
N GLU A 28 -7.70 4.40 -9.81
CA GLU A 28 -7.70 5.73 -9.23
C GLU A 28 -6.43 5.99 -8.41
N ARG A 29 -5.92 7.21 -8.48
CA ARG A 29 -4.77 7.68 -7.72
C ARG A 29 -5.22 8.80 -6.78
N VAL A 30 -5.61 8.41 -5.57
CA VAL A 30 -6.09 9.33 -4.53
C VAL A 30 -4.91 9.83 -3.72
N VAL A 31 -4.69 11.13 -3.71
CA VAL A 31 -3.68 11.77 -2.86
C VAL A 31 -4.37 12.46 -1.69
N ILE A 32 -3.95 12.18 -0.47
CA ILE A 32 -4.48 12.74 0.76
C ILE A 32 -3.45 13.70 1.35
N ILE A 33 -3.83 14.96 1.49
CA ILE A 33 -3.02 16.03 2.08
C ILE A 33 -3.71 16.66 3.29
N GLY A 34 -2.95 17.38 4.10
CA GLY A 34 -3.47 18.05 5.28
C GLY A 34 -2.39 18.22 6.36
N PRO A 35 -2.68 18.96 7.43
CA PRO A 35 -1.72 19.21 8.51
C PRO A 35 -1.32 17.93 9.24
N SER A 36 -0.17 17.98 9.92
CA SER A 36 0.28 16.88 10.79
C SER A 36 -0.75 16.66 11.90
N GLY A 37 -1.00 15.39 12.24
CA GLY A 37 -1.99 15.02 13.25
C GLY A 37 -3.45 15.02 12.76
N SER A 38 -3.74 15.33 11.48
CA SER A 38 -5.13 15.30 10.96
C SER A 38 -5.73 13.91 10.77
N GLY A 39 -4.96 12.82 11.01
CA GLY A 39 -5.45 11.44 10.94
C GLY A 39 -5.12 10.69 9.64
N LYS A 40 -4.38 11.29 8.68
CA LYS A 40 -4.07 10.70 7.37
C LYS A 40 -3.45 9.31 7.43
N SER A 41 -2.37 9.15 8.19
CA SER A 41 -1.69 7.85 8.37
C SER A 41 -2.57 6.83 9.08
N THR A 42 -3.38 7.27 10.05
CA THR A 42 -4.36 6.41 10.72
C THR A 42 -5.41 5.91 9.75
N PHE A 43 -5.96 6.81 8.90
CA PHE A 43 -6.90 6.43 7.85
C PHE A 43 -6.28 5.41 6.90
N LEU A 44 -5.07 5.67 6.41
CA LEU A 44 -4.37 4.77 5.50
C LEU A 44 -4.17 3.38 6.11
N ARG A 45 -3.79 3.32 7.40
CA ARG A 45 -3.60 2.06 8.14
C ARG A 45 -4.91 1.32 8.41
N CYS A 46 -6.02 2.03 8.52
CA CYS A 46 -7.33 1.41 8.58
C CYS A 46 -7.69 0.70 7.26
N LEU A 47 -7.32 1.25 6.09
CA LEU A 47 -7.65 0.66 4.79
C LEU A 47 -7.14 -0.78 4.58
N ASN A 48 -6.11 -1.20 5.30
CA ASN A 48 -5.63 -2.59 5.31
C ASN A 48 -5.76 -3.27 6.67
N CYS A 49 -6.57 -2.68 7.58
CA CYS A 49 -6.80 -3.14 8.94
C CYS A 49 -5.51 -3.39 9.74
N MET A 50 -4.44 -2.60 9.51
CA MET A 50 -3.31 -2.53 10.44
C MET A 50 -3.73 -1.80 11.73
N GLU A 51 -4.67 -0.88 11.59
CA GLU A 51 -5.41 -0.24 12.66
C GLU A 51 -6.88 -0.63 12.51
N ASP A 52 -7.41 -1.36 13.48
CA ASP A 52 -8.82 -1.74 13.45
C ASP A 52 -9.69 -0.49 13.67
N PRO A 53 -10.72 -0.24 12.85
CA PRO A 53 -11.66 0.84 13.08
C PRO A 53 -12.43 0.62 14.39
N THR A 54 -12.85 1.72 15.03
CA THR A 54 -13.73 1.63 16.21
C THR A 54 -15.17 1.36 15.78
N SER A 55 -15.58 1.90 14.63
CA SER A 55 -16.87 1.64 13.97
C SER A 55 -16.79 2.03 12.49
N GLY A 56 -17.80 1.66 11.73
CA GLY A 56 -17.87 1.83 10.29
C GLY A 56 -17.40 0.58 9.56
N GLN A 57 -17.33 0.66 8.23
CA GLN A 57 -17.01 -0.47 7.37
C GLN A 57 -15.91 -0.11 6.38
N ILE A 58 -15.13 -1.10 5.99
CA ILE A 58 -14.13 -1.01 4.91
C ILE A 58 -14.42 -2.15 3.93
N ILE A 59 -15.13 -1.85 2.87
CA ILE A 59 -15.59 -2.83 1.91
C ILE A 59 -14.57 -2.90 0.77
N PHE A 60 -13.88 -4.03 0.64
CA PHE A 60 -12.95 -4.31 -0.45
C PHE A 60 -13.58 -5.38 -1.37
N ASP A 61 -13.89 -5.00 -2.61
CA ASP A 61 -14.57 -5.85 -3.60
C ASP A 61 -15.83 -6.55 -3.04
N GLY A 62 -16.65 -5.79 -2.31
CA GLY A 62 -17.93 -6.26 -1.77
C GLY A 62 -17.84 -7.00 -0.44
N VAL A 63 -16.65 -7.11 0.17
CA VAL A 63 -16.47 -7.75 1.48
C VAL A 63 -15.99 -6.72 2.49
N ASP A 64 -16.66 -6.62 3.63
CA ASP A 64 -16.20 -5.80 4.75
C ASP A 64 -14.99 -6.47 5.41
N ILE A 65 -13.81 -5.93 5.13
CA ILE A 65 -12.53 -6.46 5.65
C ILE A 65 -12.26 -6.06 7.11
N ALA A 66 -13.06 -5.16 7.68
CA ALA A 66 -13.00 -4.80 9.09
C ALA A 66 -13.80 -5.77 9.97
N ASP A 67 -14.62 -6.64 9.38
CA ASP A 67 -15.32 -7.70 10.11
C ASP A 67 -14.30 -8.73 10.64
N THR A 68 -14.33 -8.97 11.95
CA THR A 68 -13.41 -9.91 12.65
C THR A 68 -13.55 -11.36 12.20
N SER A 69 -14.68 -11.74 11.56
CA SER A 69 -14.88 -13.06 10.98
C SER A 69 -14.09 -13.27 9.68
N VAL A 70 -13.63 -12.19 9.04
CA VAL A 70 -12.90 -12.21 7.77
C VAL A 70 -11.42 -12.46 8.01
N ASN A 71 -10.83 -13.38 7.23
CA ASN A 71 -9.38 -13.55 7.25
C ASN A 71 -8.67 -12.43 6.50
N ILE A 72 -8.32 -11.37 7.23
CA ILE A 72 -7.68 -10.17 6.68
C ILE A 72 -6.40 -10.46 5.89
N ASN A 73 -5.64 -11.52 6.21
CA ASN A 73 -4.40 -11.83 5.50
C ASN A 73 -4.63 -12.13 4.01
N THR A 74 -5.81 -12.64 3.64
CA THR A 74 -6.17 -12.87 2.23
C THR A 74 -6.28 -11.55 1.45
N TYR A 75 -6.74 -10.50 2.11
CA TYR A 75 -6.88 -9.16 1.52
C TYR A 75 -5.57 -8.38 1.56
N ARG A 76 -4.76 -8.54 2.62
CA ARG A 76 -3.41 -7.95 2.68
C ARG A 76 -2.46 -8.49 1.61
N GLU A 77 -2.73 -9.67 1.02
CA GLU A 77 -2.02 -10.13 -0.17
C GLU A 77 -2.29 -9.22 -1.39
N ARG A 78 -3.46 -8.58 -1.44
CA ARG A 78 -3.94 -7.73 -2.54
C ARG A 78 -3.76 -6.23 -2.28
N ILE A 79 -3.50 -5.84 -1.03
CA ILE A 79 -3.31 -4.45 -0.58
C ILE A 79 -1.86 -4.29 -0.15
N GLY A 80 -1.05 -3.69 -1.01
CA GLY A 80 0.33 -3.33 -0.70
C GLY A 80 0.40 -2.12 0.23
N MET A 81 1.44 -2.05 1.07
CA MET A 81 1.69 -0.86 1.89
C MET A 81 3.17 -0.52 1.91
N VAL A 82 3.44 0.77 1.71
CA VAL A 82 4.76 1.40 1.79
C VAL A 82 4.72 2.43 2.89
N PHE A 83 5.62 2.32 3.85
CA PHE A 83 5.67 3.15 5.05
C PHE A 83 6.67 4.29 4.92
N GLN A 84 6.54 5.29 5.77
CA GLN A 84 7.49 6.37 5.97
C GLN A 84 8.90 5.84 6.31
N HIS A 85 8.99 4.88 7.22
CA HIS A 85 10.20 4.11 7.47
C HIS A 85 10.19 2.87 6.59
N PHE A 86 11.30 2.53 5.98
CA PHE A 86 11.46 1.50 4.95
C PHE A 86 11.00 0.11 5.40
N ASN A 87 11.07 -0.19 6.70
CA ASN A 87 10.66 -1.45 7.34
C ASN A 87 11.26 -2.69 6.64
N LEU A 88 12.50 -2.59 6.15
CA LEU A 88 13.25 -3.72 5.62
C LEU A 88 13.79 -4.58 6.78
N PHE A 89 13.82 -5.89 6.56
CA PHE A 89 14.41 -6.82 7.52
C PHE A 89 15.93 -6.72 7.43
N ASN A 90 16.57 -6.17 8.47
CA ASN A 90 18.01 -5.92 8.51
C ASN A 90 18.86 -7.21 8.50
N ASN A 91 18.28 -8.33 8.91
CA ASN A 91 18.92 -9.66 8.92
C ASN A 91 18.69 -10.45 7.62
N LYS A 92 18.20 -9.81 6.57
CA LYS A 92 17.95 -10.37 5.25
C LYS A 92 18.58 -9.51 4.19
N THR A 93 19.05 -10.14 3.11
CA THR A 93 19.52 -9.43 1.93
C THR A 93 18.36 -8.72 1.22
N VAL A 94 18.68 -7.87 0.28
CA VAL A 94 17.69 -7.16 -0.54
C VAL A 94 16.75 -8.13 -1.25
N ILE A 95 17.31 -9.12 -1.93
CA ILE A 95 16.53 -10.11 -2.68
C ILE A 95 15.63 -10.94 -1.73
N GLU A 96 16.15 -11.31 -0.56
CA GLU A 96 15.38 -12.03 0.45
C GLU A 96 14.24 -11.19 1.03
N ASN A 97 14.43 -9.87 1.19
CA ASN A 97 13.37 -8.94 1.61
C ASN A 97 12.21 -8.93 0.61
N ILE A 98 12.52 -8.88 -0.69
CA ILE A 98 11.51 -8.83 -1.76
C ILE A 98 10.77 -10.19 -1.85
N MET A 99 11.50 -11.30 -1.76
CA MET A 99 10.94 -12.65 -1.93
C MET A 99 10.16 -13.17 -0.73
N LEU A 100 10.34 -12.60 0.47
CA LEU A 100 9.86 -13.18 1.72
C LEU A 100 8.35 -13.46 1.68
N SER A 101 7.55 -12.46 1.41
CA SER A 101 6.08 -12.58 1.41
C SER A 101 5.57 -13.43 0.23
N PRO A 102 6.01 -13.22 -1.02
CA PRO A 102 5.61 -14.06 -2.15
C PRO A 102 5.87 -15.56 -1.94
N VAL A 103 7.08 -15.91 -1.45
CA VAL A 103 7.43 -17.31 -1.18
C VAL A 103 6.59 -17.91 -0.05
N LEU A 104 6.35 -17.15 1.01
CA LEU A 104 5.51 -17.61 2.12
C LEU A 104 4.07 -17.89 1.69
N VAL A 105 3.48 -16.95 0.95
CA VAL A 105 2.09 -17.05 0.46
C VAL A 105 1.95 -18.23 -0.49
N GLU A 106 2.82 -18.33 -1.50
CA GLU A 106 2.74 -19.42 -2.49
C GLU A 106 2.97 -20.79 -1.85
N THR A 107 3.92 -20.89 -0.92
CA THR A 107 4.17 -22.12 -0.17
C THR A 107 2.93 -22.53 0.67
N LYS A 108 2.22 -21.56 1.28
CA LYS A 108 0.97 -21.82 2.01
C LYS A 108 -0.14 -22.30 1.07
N LYS A 109 -0.30 -21.68 -0.10
CA LYS A 109 -1.27 -22.10 -1.13
C LYS A 109 -1.02 -23.54 -1.57
N VAL A 110 0.22 -23.88 -1.87
CA VAL A 110 0.61 -25.25 -2.26
C VAL A 110 0.36 -26.26 -1.13
N LYS A 111 0.69 -25.93 0.12
CA LYS A 111 0.39 -26.80 1.27
C LYS A 111 -1.11 -27.05 1.42
N LYS A 112 -1.94 -25.99 1.26
CA LYS A 112 -3.41 -26.11 1.30
C LYS A 112 -3.93 -27.00 0.17
N ALA A 113 -3.42 -26.82 -1.06
CA ALA A 113 -3.79 -27.64 -2.21
C ALA A 113 -3.40 -29.11 -2.01
N LYS A 114 -2.21 -29.41 -1.50
CA LYS A 114 -1.77 -30.80 -1.16
C LYS A 114 -2.72 -31.43 -0.15
N LYS A 115 -3.12 -30.68 0.91
CA LYS A 115 -4.10 -31.17 1.90
C LYS A 115 -5.45 -31.47 1.26
N ASN A 116 -5.94 -30.59 0.39
CA ASN A 116 -7.20 -30.78 -0.33
C ASN A 116 -7.15 -32.03 -1.23
N ASN A 117 -6.07 -32.21 -2.01
CA ASN A 117 -5.87 -33.37 -2.85
C ASN A 117 -5.83 -34.66 -2.04
N PHE A 118 -5.18 -34.65 -0.87
CA PHE A 118 -5.18 -35.82 0.04
C PHE A 118 -6.58 -36.13 0.58
N LEU A 119 -7.34 -35.10 1.04
CA LEU A 119 -8.71 -35.30 1.51
C LEU A 119 -9.63 -35.83 0.39
N ASN A 120 -9.48 -35.37 -0.83
CA ASN A 120 -10.23 -35.85 -1.99
C ASN A 120 -9.93 -37.35 -2.26
N LYS A 121 -8.66 -37.80 -2.10
CA LYS A 121 -8.27 -39.20 -2.21
C LYS A 121 -8.91 -40.09 -1.14
N LEU A 122 -9.19 -39.51 0.04
CA LEU A 122 -9.89 -40.20 1.12
C LEU A 122 -11.44 -40.20 0.97
N GLY A 123 -11.97 -39.71 -0.16
CA GLY A 123 -13.40 -39.67 -0.43
C GLY A 123 -14.12 -38.38 -0.07
N PHE A 124 -13.45 -37.41 0.52
CA PHE A 124 -13.99 -36.06 0.84
C PHE A 124 -13.96 -35.15 -0.39
N LYS A 125 -14.74 -35.46 -1.44
CA LYS A 125 -14.71 -34.81 -2.76
C LYS A 125 -15.21 -33.33 -2.79
N LYS A 126 -15.21 -32.62 -1.67
CA LYS A 126 -15.71 -31.24 -1.57
C LYS A 126 -14.61 -30.16 -1.75
N HIS A 127 -13.38 -30.55 -2.03
CA HIS A 127 -12.25 -29.62 -2.09
C HIS A 127 -11.73 -29.43 -3.53
N PRO A 128 -11.29 -28.24 -3.92
CA PRO A 128 -10.64 -28.03 -5.22
C PRO A 128 -9.44 -28.96 -5.39
N TYR A 129 -9.37 -29.65 -6.52
CA TYR A 129 -8.26 -30.54 -6.89
C TYR A 129 -7.28 -29.79 -7.79
N THR A 130 -5.97 -29.91 -7.55
CA THR A 130 -4.93 -29.31 -8.35
C THR A 130 -3.95 -30.39 -8.81
N GLU A 131 -3.87 -30.62 -10.12
CA GLU A 131 -3.06 -31.69 -10.69
C GLU A 131 -1.55 -31.47 -10.51
N THR A 132 -1.10 -30.27 -10.82
CA THR A 132 0.33 -29.91 -10.79
C THR A 132 0.60 -28.94 -9.66
N LEU A 133 1.46 -29.33 -8.72
CA LEU A 133 1.83 -28.49 -7.58
C LEU A 133 3.35 -28.33 -7.58
N PRO A 134 3.85 -27.08 -7.66
CA PRO A 134 5.28 -26.79 -7.66
C PRO A 134 5.93 -27.23 -6.34
N SER A 135 7.17 -27.62 -6.41
CA SER A 135 8.01 -27.83 -5.24
C SER A 135 8.39 -26.49 -4.61
N LYS A 136 8.80 -26.51 -3.33
CA LYS A 136 9.31 -25.28 -2.68
C LYS A 136 10.52 -24.70 -3.42
N LYS A 137 11.37 -25.56 -4.02
CA LYS A 137 12.55 -25.12 -4.77
C LYS A 137 12.18 -24.37 -6.04
N GLU A 138 11.17 -24.85 -6.76
CA GLU A 138 10.61 -24.19 -7.96
C GLU A 138 9.96 -22.85 -7.61
N ILE A 139 9.18 -22.78 -6.53
CA ILE A 139 8.59 -21.51 -6.03
C ILE A 139 9.70 -20.50 -5.74
N VAL A 140 10.75 -20.90 -5.00
CA VAL A 140 11.84 -20.00 -4.66
C VAL A 140 12.59 -19.52 -5.92
N ALA A 141 12.84 -20.41 -6.87
CA ALA A 141 13.51 -20.07 -8.13
C ALA A 141 12.69 -19.05 -8.94
N GLN A 142 11.41 -19.31 -9.13
CA GLN A 142 10.50 -18.40 -9.82
C GLN A 142 10.43 -17.03 -9.13
N LYS A 143 10.23 -17.00 -7.81
CA LYS A 143 10.16 -15.73 -7.07
C LYS A 143 11.48 -14.97 -7.03
N LYS A 144 12.61 -15.65 -7.14
CA LYS A 144 13.92 -15.01 -7.30
C LYS A 144 14.03 -14.31 -8.66
N GLU A 145 13.56 -14.94 -9.73
CA GLU A 145 13.54 -14.36 -11.06
C GLU A 145 12.65 -13.11 -11.12
N GLU A 146 11.42 -13.19 -10.59
CA GLU A 146 10.49 -12.05 -10.48
C GLU A 146 11.11 -10.90 -9.66
N ALA A 147 11.72 -11.20 -8.51
CA ALA A 147 12.38 -10.20 -7.67
C ALA A 147 13.59 -9.55 -8.35
N THR A 148 14.37 -10.33 -9.13
CA THR A 148 15.49 -9.81 -9.90
C THR A 148 14.99 -8.86 -11.01
N ALA A 149 13.92 -9.19 -11.69
CA ALA A 149 13.31 -8.30 -12.68
C ALA A 149 12.83 -6.97 -12.05
N LEU A 150 12.24 -7.02 -10.86
CA LEU A 150 11.86 -5.82 -10.11
C LEU A 150 13.08 -4.98 -9.70
N LEU A 151 14.18 -5.61 -9.25
CA LEU A 151 15.43 -4.90 -8.94
C LEU A 151 16.02 -4.22 -10.17
N LYS A 152 16.00 -4.90 -11.31
CA LYS A 152 16.46 -4.34 -12.58
C LYS A 152 15.63 -3.13 -13.00
N ARG A 153 14.31 -3.16 -12.79
CA ARG A 153 13.41 -2.04 -13.06
C ARG A 153 13.81 -0.74 -12.34
N ILE A 154 14.40 -0.86 -11.15
CA ILE A 154 14.86 0.29 -10.35
C ILE A 154 16.38 0.49 -10.40
N GLY A 155 17.10 -0.24 -11.27
CA GLY A 155 18.56 -0.13 -11.44
C GLY A 155 19.38 -0.54 -10.20
N LEU A 156 18.90 -1.52 -9.45
CA LEU A 156 19.53 -1.99 -8.21
C LEU A 156 19.81 -3.51 -8.20
N GLU A 157 19.92 -4.15 -9.37
CA GLU A 157 20.18 -5.58 -9.47
C GLU A 157 21.50 -6.00 -8.82
N GLU A 158 22.53 -5.16 -8.91
CA GLU A 158 23.84 -5.38 -8.27
C GLU A 158 23.78 -5.37 -6.74
N LYS A 159 22.71 -4.84 -6.15
CA LYS A 159 22.49 -4.78 -4.70
C LYS A 159 21.70 -5.98 -4.16
N ALA A 160 21.35 -6.96 -5.00
CA ALA A 160 20.49 -8.10 -4.62
C ALA A 160 20.95 -8.83 -3.35
N ASP A 161 22.25 -9.09 -3.23
CA ASP A 161 22.83 -9.82 -2.11
C ASP A 161 23.34 -8.91 -0.96
N MET A 162 23.13 -7.59 -1.08
CA MET A 162 23.50 -6.62 -0.05
C MET A 162 22.47 -6.58 1.09
N TYR A 163 22.90 -6.15 2.27
CA TYR A 163 22.03 -5.93 3.42
C TYR A 163 21.52 -4.48 3.47
N PRO A 164 20.32 -4.24 4.05
CA PRO A 164 19.75 -2.88 4.14
C PRO A 164 20.66 -1.85 4.79
N SER A 165 21.52 -2.26 5.74
CA SER A 165 22.44 -1.35 6.43
C SER A 165 23.44 -0.65 5.51
N THR A 166 23.72 -1.21 4.32
CA THR A 166 24.70 -0.68 3.36
C THR A 166 24.08 0.22 2.29
N LEU A 167 22.77 0.45 2.34
CA LEU A 167 22.01 1.16 1.33
C LEU A 167 21.67 2.59 1.77
N SER A 168 21.56 3.51 0.81
CA SER A 168 21.04 4.85 1.04
C SER A 168 19.53 4.84 1.38
N GLY A 169 19.01 5.93 1.91
CA GLY A 169 17.59 6.08 2.21
C GLY A 169 16.70 5.87 0.99
N GLY A 170 17.02 6.53 -0.13
CA GLY A 170 16.29 6.39 -1.39
C GLY A 170 16.33 4.97 -1.96
N GLN A 171 17.47 4.28 -1.87
CA GLN A 171 17.57 2.87 -2.26
C GLN A 171 16.68 1.98 -1.40
N LYS A 172 16.71 2.16 -0.06
CA LYS A 172 15.84 1.42 0.85
C LYS A 172 14.35 1.63 0.54
N GLN A 173 13.96 2.86 0.24
CA GLN A 173 12.56 3.17 -0.07
C GLN A 173 12.12 2.57 -1.40
N ARG A 174 12.94 2.68 -2.45
CA ARG A 174 12.65 2.01 -3.74
C ARG A 174 12.53 0.49 -3.57
N ILE A 175 13.40 -0.12 -2.76
CA ILE A 175 13.31 -1.56 -2.43
C ILE A 175 12.01 -1.86 -1.64
N ALA A 176 11.59 -1.00 -0.71
CA ALA A 176 10.34 -1.18 0.01
C ALA A 176 9.11 -1.12 -0.92
N ILE A 177 9.15 -0.24 -1.94
CA ILE A 177 8.12 -0.15 -2.97
C ILE A 177 8.05 -1.44 -3.79
N ILE A 178 9.19 -1.91 -4.35
CA ILE A 178 9.18 -3.13 -5.18
C ILE A 178 8.92 -4.40 -4.36
N ARG A 179 9.26 -4.43 -3.07
CA ARG A 179 8.84 -5.49 -2.16
C ARG A 179 7.31 -5.57 -2.06
N SER A 180 6.64 -4.42 -2.02
CA SER A 180 5.18 -4.37 -2.05
C SER A 180 4.63 -4.85 -3.39
N LEU A 181 5.25 -4.42 -4.50
CA LEU A 181 4.89 -4.85 -5.86
C LEU A 181 5.08 -6.34 -6.11
N ALA A 182 6.05 -6.99 -5.46
CA ALA A 182 6.32 -8.42 -5.60
C ALA A 182 5.14 -9.33 -5.19
N MET A 183 4.16 -8.78 -4.48
CA MET A 183 2.90 -9.45 -4.15
C MET A 183 1.83 -9.32 -5.25
N HIS A 184 2.10 -8.57 -6.32
CA HIS A 184 1.12 -8.21 -7.36
C HIS A 184 -0.17 -7.61 -6.78
N PRO A 185 -0.06 -6.55 -5.95
CA PRO A 185 -1.20 -5.97 -5.27
C PRO A 185 -2.14 -5.27 -6.27
N GLU A 186 -3.41 -5.18 -5.92
CA GLU A 186 -4.42 -4.45 -6.70
C GLU A 186 -4.48 -2.97 -6.32
N VAL A 187 -4.03 -2.64 -5.11
CA VAL A 187 -3.87 -1.27 -4.61
C VAL A 187 -2.61 -1.16 -3.77
N ILE A 188 -1.93 -0.02 -3.86
CA ILE A 188 -0.79 0.30 -2.99
C ILE A 188 -1.11 1.54 -2.18
N LEU A 189 -0.91 1.42 -0.87
CA LEU A 189 -1.04 2.49 0.11
C LEU A 189 0.34 3.05 0.42
N PHE A 190 0.53 4.36 0.29
CA PHE A 190 1.80 5.04 0.56
C PHE A 190 1.63 6.00 1.75
N ASP A 191 2.29 5.72 2.86
CA ASP A 191 2.27 6.55 4.08
C ASP A 191 3.54 7.40 4.13
N GLU A 192 3.47 8.63 3.60
CA GLU A 192 4.57 9.60 3.55
C GLU A 192 5.90 9.01 3.04
N PRO A 193 5.95 8.44 1.83
CA PRO A 193 7.08 7.63 1.37
C PRO A 193 8.40 8.39 1.20
N THR A 194 8.39 9.72 1.22
CA THR A 194 9.57 10.58 1.03
C THR A 194 10.02 11.30 2.29
N SER A 195 9.21 11.31 3.36
CA SER A 195 9.46 12.16 4.54
C SER A 195 10.69 11.79 5.37
N ALA A 196 11.20 10.54 5.23
CA ALA A 196 12.41 10.07 5.88
C ALA A 196 13.66 10.11 4.99
N LEU A 197 13.59 10.84 3.86
CA LEU A 197 14.65 10.91 2.85
C LEU A 197 15.31 12.29 2.82
N ASP A 198 16.59 12.31 2.48
CA ASP A 198 17.28 13.53 2.11
C ASP A 198 16.68 14.10 0.81
N PRO A 199 16.60 15.43 0.63
CA PRO A 199 15.95 16.06 -0.53
C PRO A 199 16.47 15.57 -1.89
N GLU A 200 17.75 15.26 -2.00
CA GLU A 200 18.39 14.77 -3.23
C GLU A 200 17.91 13.35 -3.62
N MET A 201 17.36 12.58 -2.67
CA MET A 201 16.89 11.22 -2.91
C MET A 201 15.37 11.13 -3.18
N VAL A 202 14.64 12.21 -2.92
CA VAL A 202 13.17 12.27 -3.08
C VAL A 202 12.77 12.05 -4.53
N GLY A 203 13.50 12.66 -5.48
CA GLY A 203 13.18 12.61 -6.91
C GLY A 203 13.08 11.18 -7.45
N GLU A 204 14.03 10.30 -7.13
CA GLU A 204 14.04 8.91 -7.60
C GLU A 204 12.84 8.08 -7.11
N VAL A 205 12.39 8.35 -5.88
CA VAL A 205 11.21 7.67 -5.30
C VAL A 205 9.93 8.18 -5.96
N LEU A 206 9.81 9.50 -6.17
CA LEU A 206 8.66 10.09 -6.83
C LEU A 206 8.55 9.65 -8.30
N GLU A 207 9.66 9.54 -9.04
CA GLU A 207 9.64 9.03 -10.42
C GLU A 207 9.16 7.57 -10.47
N LEU A 208 9.63 6.70 -9.56
CA LEU A 208 9.11 5.33 -9.48
C LEU A 208 7.59 5.31 -9.21
N MET A 209 7.10 6.17 -8.31
CA MET A 209 5.67 6.28 -8.02
C MET A 209 4.87 6.81 -9.23
N LYS A 210 5.42 7.77 -10.00
CA LYS A 210 4.81 8.26 -11.23
C LYS A 210 4.75 7.17 -12.31
N ASP A 211 5.76 6.32 -12.42
CA ASP A 211 5.74 5.19 -13.36
C ASP A 211 4.66 4.18 -13.00
N LEU A 212 4.45 3.89 -11.72
CA LEU A 212 3.32 3.07 -11.26
C LEU A 212 1.96 3.73 -11.58
N ALA A 213 1.88 5.05 -11.46
CA ALA A 213 0.69 5.81 -11.84
C ALA A 213 0.38 5.71 -13.33
N LYS A 214 1.39 5.77 -14.21
CA LYS A 214 1.24 5.57 -15.67
C LYS A 214 0.76 4.15 -16.04
N GLU A 215 1.11 3.15 -15.22
CA GLU A 215 0.65 1.76 -15.37
C GLU A 215 -0.79 1.53 -14.84
N ASN A 216 -1.51 2.60 -14.50
CA ASN A 216 -2.86 2.54 -13.92
C ASN A 216 -2.95 1.75 -12.60
N MET A 217 -1.86 1.71 -11.81
CA MET A 217 -1.90 1.17 -10.46
C MET A 217 -2.87 1.98 -9.60
N THR A 218 -3.77 1.31 -8.89
CA THR A 218 -4.60 1.97 -7.89
C THR A 218 -3.73 2.38 -6.71
N MET A 219 -3.78 3.64 -6.33
CA MET A 219 -2.89 4.17 -5.29
C MET A 219 -3.66 5.07 -4.32
N VAL A 220 -3.37 4.94 -3.03
CA VAL A 220 -3.75 5.92 -2.01
C VAL A 220 -2.48 6.44 -1.37
N VAL A 221 -2.22 7.72 -1.52
CA VAL A 221 -0.93 8.32 -1.17
C VAL A 221 -1.13 9.44 -0.16
N VAL A 222 -0.59 9.28 1.04
CA VAL A 222 -0.41 10.39 1.99
C VAL A 222 0.95 10.99 1.73
N THR A 223 1.01 12.27 1.41
CA THR A 223 2.26 12.96 1.09
C THR A 223 2.20 14.46 1.33
N HIS A 224 3.37 15.07 1.49
CA HIS A 224 3.58 16.52 1.47
C HIS A 224 4.16 17.01 0.13
N GLU A 225 4.35 16.13 -0.84
CA GLU A 225 4.89 16.44 -2.16
C GLU A 225 3.79 16.98 -3.08
N MET A 226 3.56 18.31 -3.05
CA MET A 226 2.48 18.93 -3.82
C MET A 226 2.70 18.83 -5.33
N GLY A 227 3.95 18.79 -5.79
CA GLY A 227 4.31 18.54 -7.19
C GLY A 227 3.80 17.18 -7.67
N PHE A 228 4.02 16.13 -6.87
CA PHE A 228 3.50 14.80 -7.15
C PHE A 228 1.96 14.76 -7.15
N ALA A 229 1.32 15.42 -6.17
CA ALA A 229 -0.13 15.50 -6.11
C ALA A 229 -0.74 16.16 -7.35
N LYS A 230 -0.12 17.25 -7.86
CA LYS A 230 -0.57 17.94 -9.07
C LYS A 230 -0.42 17.09 -10.33
N GLU A 231 0.67 16.33 -10.44
CA GLU A 231 1.05 15.65 -11.67
C GLU A 231 0.46 14.23 -11.79
N ALA A 232 0.46 13.47 -10.69
CA ALA A 232 0.15 12.05 -10.71
C ALA A 232 -1.25 11.69 -10.18
N ALA A 233 -1.87 12.53 -9.36
CA ALA A 233 -3.18 12.23 -8.79
C ALA A 233 -4.30 12.30 -9.82
N THR A 234 -5.34 11.50 -9.63
CA THR A 234 -6.64 11.66 -10.29
C THR A 234 -7.62 12.44 -9.41
N ARG A 235 -7.43 12.34 -8.10
CA ARG A 235 -8.22 13.04 -7.06
C ARG A 235 -7.33 13.40 -5.87
N VAL A 236 -7.54 14.60 -5.34
CA VAL A 236 -6.88 15.09 -4.12
C VAL A 236 -7.94 15.27 -3.05
N ILE A 237 -7.64 14.80 -1.84
CA ILE A 237 -8.49 14.93 -0.65
C ILE A 237 -7.72 15.73 0.39
N PHE A 238 -8.34 16.80 0.90
CA PHE A 238 -7.85 17.53 2.05
C PHE A 238 -8.48 17.00 3.33
N MET A 239 -7.64 16.57 4.25
CA MET A 239 -8.05 16.02 5.53
C MET A 239 -7.57 16.91 6.68
N ASP A 240 -8.49 17.30 7.56
CA ASP A 240 -8.18 18.04 8.78
C ASP A 240 -9.09 17.62 9.94
N GLU A 241 -8.56 17.66 11.17
CA GLU A 241 -9.27 17.30 12.43
C GLU A 241 -10.02 15.96 12.37
N GLY A 242 -9.48 14.98 11.65
CA GLY A 242 -10.05 13.65 11.49
C GLY A 242 -11.19 13.56 10.49
N ARG A 243 -11.43 14.57 9.67
CA ARG A 243 -12.49 14.64 8.65
C ARG A 243 -11.92 14.87 7.26
N MET A 244 -12.58 14.38 6.25
CA MET A 244 -12.36 14.80 4.85
C MET A 244 -13.14 16.09 4.62
N ILE A 245 -12.42 17.19 4.42
CA ILE A 245 -13.00 18.54 4.34
C ILE A 245 -13.35 18.90 2.90
N GLU A 246 -12.48 18.52 1.97
CA GLU A 246 -12.65 18.85 0.55
C GLU A 246 -12.01 17.78 -0.31
N GLU A 247 -12.63 17.48 -1.45
CA GLU A 247 -12.03 16.64 -2.49
C GLU A 247 -12.34 17.22 -3.86
N ASN A 248 -11.38 17.08 -4.78
CA ASN A 248 -11.54 17.51 -6.16
C ASN A 248 -10.46 16.89 -7.08
N THR A 249 -10.57 17.11 -8.39
CA THR A 249 -9.48 16.87 -9.32
C THR A 249 -8.28 17.76 -8.97
N PRO A 250 -7.04 17.36 -9.27
CA PRO A 250 -5.86 18.19 -8.95
C PRO A 250 -5.96 19.61 -9.51
N ALA A 251 -6.41 19.76 -10.76
CA ALA A 251 -6.54 21.06 -11.40
C ALA A 251 -7.43 22.01 -10.59
N GLU A 252 -8.65 21.59 -10.28
CA GLU A 252 -9.59 22.40 -9.49
C GLU A 252 -9.13 22.58 -8.05
N PHE A 253 -8.59 21.53 -7.44
CA PHE A 253 -8.16 21.55 -6.04
C PHE A 253 -7.08 22.62 -5.77
N PHE A 254 -6.10 22.69 -6.65
CA PHE A 254 -4.99 23.64 -6.48
C PHE A 254 -5.24 25.04 -7.03
N SER A 255 -6.15 25.20 -8.01
CA SER A 255 -6.47 26.51 -8.59
C SER A 255 -7.61 27.22 -7.89
N ASN A 256 -8.60 26.48 -7.38
CA ASN A 256 -9.83 27.04 -6.82
C ASN A 256 -10.32 26.23 -5.59
N PRO A 257 -9.51 26.15 -4.52
CA PRO A 257 -9.93 25.48 -3.29
C PRO A 257 -11.18 26.16 -2.71
N LYS A 258 -12.17 25.35 -2.29
CA LYS A 258 -13.47 25.87 -1.83
C LYS A 258 -13.46 26.20 -0.35
N SER A 259 -12.89 25.31 0.46
CA SER A 259 -12.81 25.47 1.91
C SER A 259 -11.77 26.49 2.30
N ASP A 260 -12.11 27.46 3.15
CA ASP A 260 -11.16 28.46 3.65
C ASP A 260 -9.99 27.79 4.39
N ARG A 261 -10.27 26.71 5.11
CA ARG A 261 -9.26 25.92 5.79
C ARG A 261 -8.27 25.29 4.82
N CYS A 262 -8.73 24.82 3.65
CA CYS A 262 -7.88 24.32 2.58
C CYS A 262 -7.04 25.44 1.95
N LYS A 263 -7.63 26.61 1.69
CA LYS A 263 -6.91 27.81 1.20
C LYS A 263 -5.76 28.19 2.12
N ASP A 264 -6.04 28.29 3.43
CA ASP A 264 -5.04 28.64 4.44
C ASP A 264 -3.89 27.61 4.51
N PHE A 265 -4.22 26.32 4.35
CA PHE A 265 -3.22 25.27 4.31
C PHE A 265 -2.34 25.37 3.04
N LEU A 266 -2.96 25.49 1.87
CA LEU A 266 -2.25 25.59 0.59
C LEU A 266 -1.39 26.84 0.51
N ALA A 267 -1.85 27.97 1.02
CA ALA A 267 -1.07 29.21 1.07
C ALA A 267 0.22 29.08 1.88
N LYS A 268 0.28 28.17 2.86
CA LYS A 268 1.48 27.91 3.68
C LYS A 268 2.43 26.90 3.06
N VAL A 269 1.95 26.02 2.20
CA VAL A 269 2.72 24.88 1.68
C VAL A 269 3.19 25.11 0.25
N LEU A 270 2.54 26.02 -0.50
CA LEU A 270 2.88 26.36 -1.89
C LEU A 270 3.79 27.60 -1.99
N VAL A 271 4.37 28.07 -0.91
CA VAL A 271 5.33 29.20 -0.88
C VAL A 271 6.69 28.80 -1.40
#